data_53f9f9e196f1aa0382af8c0bb9a62de4
#
_entry.id   53f9f9e196f1aa0382af8c0bb9a62de4
#
_cell.length_a   1.000
_cell.length_b   1.000
_cell.length_c   1.000
_cell.angle_alpha   90.00
_cell.angle_beta   90.00
_cell.angle_gamma   90.00
#
_symmetry.space_group_name_H-M   'P 1'
#
loop_
_entity.id
_entity.type
_entity.pdbx_description
1 polymer ?
#
loop_
_entity_poly.entity_id
_entity_poly.type
_entity_poly.pdbx_seq_one_letter_code
_entity_poly.pdbx_strand_id
1 'polypeptide(L)'
;MRDQYAIDRRHFLALAGSTTLAAGLGVDSAAWAASPRQSLTVGTRTIEVNGKAATVFGITDAKGRSGLILDAAGGFNVSLNNTTDEATIIHWHGLTPPFGMDGNPLSQEPIAPGASMDYRFDLPRGGTNWMHSHMGLQETQLMAAPLVVRDGEPQMQEIVVLLHDFSFTPPEEILATLKGSGAAVAGSGTATMDMGGMAGMDHSGMSGNDSTAAMPGMDMGGMAMGAMD
;
A
#
# COMPACT_ATOMS: atom_id res chain seq x y z
N MET A 1 65.25 -26.85 16.71
CA MET A 1 64.56 -25.59 16.97
C MET A 1 63.28 -25.62 16.16
N ARG A 2 62.22 -26.07 16.80
CA ARG A 2 60.84 -25.99 16.33
C ARG A 2 60.10 -25.33 17.49
N ASP A 3 59.80 -24.08 17.39
CA ASP A 3 58.92 -23.33 18.27
C ASP A 3 58.21 -22.32 17.37
N GLN A 4 56.92 -22.43 17.19
CA GLN A 4 55.82 -22.12 18.09
C GLN A 4 55.20 -20.83 17.68
N TYR A 5 54.14 -20.98 16.95
CA TYR A 5 53.04 -20.01 17.08
C TYR A 5 51.75 -20.81 17.31
N ALA A 6 51.65 -21.44 18.47
CA ALA A 6 50.42 -22.01 18.96
C ALA A 6 49.52 -20.84 19.44
N ILE A 7 48.60 -20.43 18.64
CA ILE A 7 47.53 -19.52 19.07
C ILE A 7 46.62 -20.33 20.00
N ASP A 8 46.57 -19.93 21.29
CA ASP A 8 45.72 -20.59 22.26
C ASP A 8 44.20 -20.25 21.94
N ARG A 9 43.32 -21.09 22.49
CA ARG A 9 41.85 -20.97 22.23
C ARG A 9 41.30 -19.60 22.64
N ARG A 10 41.88 -18.93 23.61
CA ARG A 10 41.43 -17.59 24.04
C ARG A 10 41.81 -16.53 23.04
N HIS A 11 42.99 -16.55 22.48
CA HIS A 11 43.44 -15.65 21.44
C HIS A 11 42.68 -15.86 20.13
N PHE A 12 42.39 -17.16 19.78
CA PHE A 12 41.56 -17.46 18.63
C PHE A 12 40.12 -16.95 18.76
N LEU A 13 39.51 -17.13 19.93
CA LEU A 13 38.15 -16.61 20.19
C LEU A 13 38.11 -15.08 20.29
N ALA A 14 39.15 -14.45 20.79
CA ALA A 14 39.26 -12.99 20.82
C ALA A 14 39.44 -12.39 19.41
N LEU A 15 40.23 -13.04 18.53
CA LEU A 15 40.34 -12.62 17.13
C LEU A 15 39.06 -12.89 16.35
N ALA A 16 38.41 -14.04 16.53
CA ALA A 16 37.14 -14.36 15.86
C ALA A 16 35.99 -13.47 16.32
N GLY A 17 35.95 -13.10 17.62
CA GLY A 17 34.93 -12.17 18.16
C GLY A 17 35.09 -10.74 17.67
N SER A 18 36.31 -10.27 17.43
CA SER A 18 36.55 -8.89 16.96
C SER A 18 36.22 -8.69 15.48
N THR A 19 36.34 -9.72 14.66
CA THR A 19 36.01 -9.64 13.23
C THR A 19 34.52 -9.77 12.95
N THR A 20 33.76 -10.49 13.79
CA THR A 20 32.29 -10.60 13.63
C THR A 20 31.53 -9.36 14.12
N LEU A 21 32.07 -8.60 15.07
CA LEU A 21 31.41 -7.37 15.54
C LEU A 21 31.55 -6.20 14.56
N ALA A 22 32.60 -6.18 13.74
CA ALA A 22 32.79 -5.14 12.72
C ALA A 22 32.02 -5.40 11.42
N ALA A 23 31.65 -6.66 11.12
CA ALA A 23 30.90 -7.00 9.92
C ALA A 23 29.35 -6.88 10.08
N GLY A 24 28.86 -6.82 11.33
CA GLY A 24 27.42 -6.78 11.62
C GLY A 24 26.80 -5.41 11.74
N LEU A 25 27.58 -4.32 11.75
CA LEU A 25 27.10 -2.95 12.00
C LEU A 25 27.27 -1.98 10.82
N GLY A 26 27.63 -2.46 9.64
CA GLY A 26 28.11 -1.58 8.60
C GLY A 26 27.46 -1.63 7.21
N VAL A 27 26.48 -2.49 6.95
CA VAL A 27 26.00 -2.67 5.56
C VAL A 27 24.69 -1.93 5.26
N ASP A 28 23.83 -1.75 6.25
CA ASP A 28 22.51 -1.14 5.99
C ASP A 28 22.51 0.39 6.01
N SER A 29 23.43 1.02 6.73
CA SER A 29 23.48 2.50 6.83
C SER A 29 24.13 3.17 5.62
N ALA A 30 24.98 2.48 4.87
CA ALA A 30 25.75 3.06 3.77
C ALA A 30 24.95 3.22 2.47
N ALA A 31 24.04 2.29 2.18
CA ALA A 31 23.19 2.36 0.99
C ALA A 31 22.20 3.53 1.08
N TRP A 32 21.66 3.79 2.24
CA TRP A 32 20.73 4.90 2.52
C TRP A 32 21.37 6.28 2.45
N ALA A 33 22.67 6.38 2.79
CA ALA A 33 23.41 7.63 2.71
C ALA A 33 23.74 8.03 1.25
N ALA A 34 23.71 7.10 0.31
CA ALA A 34 24.07 7.32 -1.09
C ALA A 34 22.87 7.75 -1.97
N SER A 35 21.63 7.48 -1.56
CA SER A 35 20.47 7.84 -2.38
C SER A 35 20.01 9.27 -2.09
N PRO A 36 19.98 10.14 -3.12
CA PRO A 36 19.49 11.50 -2.91
C PRO A 36 18.02 11.47 -2.48
N ARG A 37 17.70 12.32 -1.48
CA ARG A 37 16.33 12.50 -1.03
C ARG A 37 15.49 13.03 -2.18
N GLN A 38 14.39 12.35 -2.49
CA GLN A 38 13.39 12.81 -3.44
C GLN A 38 12.36 13.69 -2.74
N SER A 39 11.90 14.74 -3.42
CA SER A 39 10.82 15.59 -2.90
C SER A 39 9.53 15.28 -3.64
N LEU A 40 8.47 15.04 -2.91
CA LEU A 40 7.09 15.02 -3.41
C LEU A 40 6.31 16.17 -2.81
N THR A 41 5.41 16.71 -3.60
CA THR A 41 4.48 17.77 -3.17
C THR A 41 3.04 17.34 -3.46
N VAL A 42 2.23 17.32 -2.43
CA VAL A 42 0.78 17.29 -2.55
C VAL A 42 0.28 18.71 -2.70
N GLY A 43 -0.52 18.97 -3.72
CA GLY A 43 -1.04 20.29 -4.02
C GLY A 43 -2.27 20.23 -4.91
N THR A 44 -2.74 21.39 -5.36
CA THR A 44 -3.82 21.48 -6.35
C THR A 44 -3.27 21.76 -7.74
N ARG A 45 -4.00 21.33 -8.76
CA ARG A 45 -3.71 21.59 -10.16
C ARG A 45 -5.00 21.78 -10.95
N THR A 46 -4.92 22.46 -12.08
CA THR A 46 -6.05 22.58 -13.00
C THR A 46 -5.91 21.56 -14.10
N ILE A 47 -7.00 20.84 -14.39
CA ILE A 47 -7.15 19.97 -15.55
C ILE A 47 -8.27 20.48 -16.45
N GLU A 48 -8.25 20.07 -17.70
CA GLU A 48 -9.36 20.26 -18.62
C GLU A 48 -10.03 18.91 -18.91
N VAL A 49 -11.35 18.86 -18.74
CA VAL A 49 -12.14 17.69 -19.08
C VAL A 49 -13.33 18.12 -19.93
N ASN A 50 -13.41 17.64 -21.17
CA ASN A 50 -14.46 17.99 -22.13
C ASN A 50 -14.67 19.52 -22.32
N GLY A 51 -13.56 20.27 -22.44
CA GLY A 51 -13.59 21.71 -22.64
C GLY A 51 -13.89 22.55 -21.39
N LYS A 52 -13.93 21.92 -20.19
CA LYS A 52 -14.17 22.61 -18.92
C LYS A 52 -12.97 22.46 -18.00
N ALA A 53 -12.55 23.55 -17.37
CA ALA A 53 -11.51 23.53 -16.35
C ALA A 53 -12.07 22.98 -15.04
N ALA A 54 -11.25 22.19 -14.35
CA ALA A 54 -11.50 21.71 -12.99
C ALA A 54 -10.24 21.81 -12.15
N THR A 55 -10.40 22.27 -10.90
CA THR A 55 -9.32 22.21 -9.91
C THR A 55 -9.40 20.89 -9.18
N VAL A 56 -8.28 20.15 -9.16
CA VAL A 56 -8.17 18.84 -8.53
C VAL A 56 -6.88 18.76 -7.75
N PHE A 57 -6.73 17.75 -6.90
CA PHE A 57 -5.45 17.47 -6.26
C PHE A 57 -4.45 16.83 -7.22
N GLY A 58 -3.21 16.74 -6.77
CA GLY A 58 -2.14 16.05 -7.47
C GLY A 58 -0.95 15.81 -6.55
N ILE A 59 -0.14 14.83 -6.93
CA ILE A 59 1.13 14.52 -6.27
C ILE A 59 2.22 14.62 -7.32
N THR A 60 3.18 15.54 -7.11
CA THR A 60 4.21 15.85 -8.09
C THR A 60 5.62 15.74 -7.50
N ASP A 61 6.59 15.39 -8.35
CA ASP A 61 8.00 15.43 -8.01
C ASP A 61 8.54 16.89 -8.00
N ALA A 62 9.82 17.05 -7.64
CA ALA A 62 10.50 18.34 -7.61
C ALA A 62 10.55 19.06 -8.98
N LYS A 63 10.27 18.37 -10.07
CA LYS A 63 10.20 18.94 -11.44
C LYS A 63 8.77 19.23 -11.89
N GLY A 64 7.78 19.04 -11.00
CA GLY A 64 6.37 19.22 -11.29
C GLY A 64 5.73 18.10 -12.11
N ARG A 65 6.39 16.95 -12.27
CA ARG A 65 5.83 15.80 -12.98
C ARG A 65 4.97 14.98 -12.02
N SER A 66 3.86 14.45 -12.51
CA SER A 66 3.01 13.56 -11.70
C SER A 66 3.73 12.27 -11.37
N GLY A 67 3.75 11.92 -10.09
CA GLY A 67 4.30 10.67 -9.59
C GLY A 67 5.80 10.70 -9.33
N LEU A 68 6.35 9.49 -9.16
CA LEU A 68 7.74 9.28 -8.79
C LEU A 68 8.29 8.03 -9.47
N ILE A 69 9.54 8.11 -9.90
CA ILE A 69 10.31 6.97 -10.41
C ILE A 69 11.53 6.82 -9.52
N LEU A 70 11.70 5.62 -8.95
CA LEU A 70 12.80 5.27 -8.06
C LEU A 70 13.57 4.07 -8.60
N ASP A 71 14.80 3.91 -8.09
CA ASP A 71 15.62 2.70 -8.24
C ASP A 71 15.46 1.85 -6.98
N ALA A 72 15.20 0.54 -7.13
CA ALA A 72 15.08 -0.39 -6.00
C ALA A 72 16.34 -0.38 -5.13
N ALA A 73 17.52 -0.38 -5.76
CA ALA A 73 18.80 -0.33 -5.07
C ALA A 73 19.01 0.91 -4.19
N GLY A 74 18.29 1.99 -4.49
CA GLY A 74 18.36 3.26 -3.75
C GLY A 74 17.47 3.32 -2.52
N GLY A 75 16.55 2.39 -2.35
CA GLY A 75 15.52 2.44 -1.33
C GLY A 75 14.54 3.60 -1.50
N PHE A 76 13.57 3.66 -0.60
CA PHE A 76 12.59 4.76 -0.53
C PHE A 76 13.12 5.85 0.40
N ASN A 77 13.52 7.00 -0.14
CA ASN A 77 14.02 8.15 0.60
C ASN A 77 13.32 9.41 0.09
N VAL A 78 12.15 9.71 0.66
CA VAL A 78 11.21 10.71 0.16
C VAL A 78 10.80 11.66 1.26
N SER A 79 10.78 12.96 0.94
CA SER A 79 10.14 14.01 1.75
C SER A 79 8.84 14.42 1.06
N LEU A 80 7.72 14.22 1.73
CA LEU A 80 6.40 14.58 1.25
C LEU A 80 5.97 15.91 1.88
N ASN A 81 5.69 16.90 1.05
CA ASN A 81 5.28 18.24 1.46
C ASN A 81 3.79 18.44 1.15
N ASN A 82 3.01 18.82 2.15
CA ASN A 82 1.60 19.15 1.97
C ASN A 82 1.44 20.66 1.75
N THR A 83 1.10 21.07 0.53
CA THR A 83 0.83 22.46 0.16
C THR A 83 -0.65 22.77 0.01
N THR A 84 -1.53 21.82 0.36
CA THR A 84 -2.97 22.04 0.40
C THR A 84 -3.39 22.75 1.68
N ASP A 85 -4.63 23.17 1.77
CA ASP A 85 -5.24 23.81 2.94
C ASP A 85 -5.88 22.80 3.93
N GLU A 86 -5.78 21.51 3.64
CA GLU A 86 -6.29 20.43 4.48
C GLU A 86 -5.22 19.39 4.82
N ALA A 87 -5.43 18.64 5.91
CA ALA A 87 -4.52 17.58 6.29
C ALA A 87 -4.63 16.39 5.34
N THR A 88 -3.52 15.67 5.10
CA THR A 88 -3.48 14.52 4.21
C THR A 88 -2.61 13.39 4.75
N ILE A 89 -2.85 12.18 4.28
CA ILE A 89 -1.99 11.01 4.44
C ILE A 89 -1.88 10.35 3.06
N ILE A 90 -0.67 10.05 2.62
CA ILE A 90 -0.44 9.35 1.35
C ILE A 90 0.02 7.93 1.61
N HIS A 91 -0.72 6.98 1.05
CA HIS A 91 -0.39 5.56 1.06
C HIS A 91 0.44 5.17 -0.16
N TRP A 92 1.38 4.26 0.05
CA TRP A 92 2.29 3.73 -0.97
C TRP A 92 1.78 2.38 -1.46
N HIS A 93 0.75 2.39 -2.28
CA HIS A 93 0.04 1.19 -2.71
C HIS A 93 0.93 0.25 -3.52
N GLY A 94 1.02 -1.01 -3.08
CA GLY A 94 1.86 -2.04 -3.69
C GLY A 94 3.27 -2.15 -3.11
N LEU A 95 3.65 -1.25 -2.20
CA LEU A 95 4.86 -1.36 -1.40
C LEU A 95 4.57 -2.02 -0.04
N THR A 96 5.62 -2.38 0.68
CA THR A 96 5.55 -2.98 2.03
C THR A 96 6.43 -2.20 3.00
N PRO A 97 6.09 -0.94 3.31
CA PRO A 97 6.85 -0.12 4.24
C PRO A 97 6.68 -0.61 5.69
N PRO A 98 7.54 -0.15 6.62
CA PRO A 98 7.28 -0.28 8.05
C PRO A 98 5.93 0.33 8.43
N PHE A 99 5.25 -0.22 9.44
CA PHE A 99 3.91 0.19 9.86
C PHE A 99 3.72 1.71 10.00
N GLY A 100 4.64 2.41 10.67
CA GLY A 100 4.58 3.87 10.85
C GLY A 100 4.85 4.70 9.60
N MET A 101 5.12 4.08 8.43
CA MET A 101 5.42 4.74 7.16
C MET A 101 4.48 4.29 6.02
N ASP A 102 3.45 3.52 6.36
CA ASP A 102 2.52 2.93 5.37
C ASP A 102 1.53 3.96 4.77
N GLY A 103 1.39 5.11 5.39
CA GLY A 103 0.39 6.09 4.95
C GLY A 103 -1.03 5.67 5.28
N ASN A 104 -1.25 5.21 6.50
CA ASN A 104 -2.53 4.73 6.98
C ASN A 104 -2.92 5.50 8.25
N PRO A 105 -4.18 5.95 8.43
CA PRO A 105 -4.62 6.66 9.64
C PRO A 105 -4.44 5.91 10.95
N LEU A 106 -4.28 4.57 10.90
CA LEU A 106 -3.98 3.75 12.08
C LEU A 106 -2.48 3.72 12.42
N SER A 107 -1.63 4.12 11.47
CA SER A 107 -0.17 3.98 11.60
C SER A 107 0.58 5.31 11.71
N GLN A 108 -0.04 6.40 11.28
CA GLN A 108 0.60 7.73 11.33
C GLN A 108 -0.43 8.86 11.49
N GLU A 109 0.03 9.97 12.05
CA GLU A 109 -0.74 11.21 12.10
C GLU A 109 -0.82 11.87 10.72
N PRO A 110 -1.95 12.54 10.41
CA PRO A 110 -2.07 13.33 9.18
C PRO A 110 -1.03 14.44 9.09
N ILE A 111 -0.53 14.67 7.87
CA ILE A 111 0.38 15.77 7.57
C ILE A 111 -0.45 17.04 7.45
N ALA A 112 -0.28 17.95 8.38
CA ALA A 112 -1.01 19.22 8.40
C ALA A 112 -0.70 20.11 7.18
N PRO A 113 -1.55 21.10 6.84
CA PRO A 113 -1.24 22.11 5.86
C PRO A 113 0.10 22.79 6.09
N GLY A 114 0.92 22.87 5.05
CA GLY A 114 2.27 23.45 5.10
C GLY A 114 3.34 22.59 5.80
N ALA A 115 2.97 21.42 6.32
CA ALA A 115 3.90 20.50 6.97
C ALA A 115 4.50 19.49 5.97
N SER A 116 5.54 18.81 6.44
CA SER A 116 6.23 17.77 5.67
C SER A 116 6.46 16.53 6.52
N MET A 117 6.54 15.37 5.87
CA MET A 117 6.89 14.11 6.50
C MET A 117 7.96 13.38 5.67
N ASP A 118 8.93 12.78 6.35
CA ASP A 118 10.00 12.02 5.73
C ASP A 118 9.71 10.52 5.82
N TYR A 119 9.86 9.85 4.69
CA TYR A 119 9.68 8.40 4.55
C TYR A 119 11.00 7.78 4.15
N ARG A 120 11.39 6.71 4.86
CA ARG A 120 12.65 6.02 4.59
C ARG A 120 12.53 4.54 4.90
N PHE A 121 12.60 3.69 3.87
CA PHE A 121 12.55 2.23 3.99
C PHE A 121 13.13 1.56 2.74
N ASP A 122 13.38 0.26 2.82
CA ASP A 122 13.94 -0.52 1.72
C ASP A 122 12.90 -0.83 0.65
N LEU A 123 13.37 -0.92 -0.59
CA LEU A 123 12.60 -1.36 -1.74
C LEU A 123 13.11 -2.74 -2.17
N PRO A 124 12.47 -3.84 -1.76
CA PRO A 124 13.01 -5.19 -1.98
C PRO A 124 12.94 -5.64 -3.45
N ARG A 125 12.17 -4.94 -4.29
CA ARG A 125 11.97 -5.28 -5.71
C ARG A 125 11.45 -4.09 -6.49
N GLY A 126 11.61 -4.14 -7.82
CA GLY A 126 10.94 -3.25 -8.76
C GLY A 126 9.45 -3.56 -8.93
N GLY A 127 8.74 -2.64 -9.55
CA GLY A 127 7.32 -2.78 -9.87
C GLY A 127 6.67 -1.47 -10.28
N THR A 128 5.50 -1.60 -10.91
CA THR A 128 4.62 -0.47 -11.20
C THR A 128 3.56 -0.41 -10.11
N ASN A 129 3.66 0.60 -9.30
CA ASN A 129 2.82 0.87 -8.14
C ASN A 129 2.16 2.24 -8.31
N TRP A 130 1.40 2.67 -7.33
CA TRP A 130 0.82 4.01 -7.27
C TRP A 130 0.78 4.51 -5.83
N MET A 131 0.49 5.78 -5.65
CA MET A 131 0.30 6.40 -4.34
C MET A 131 -0.96 7.23 -4.36
N HIS A 132 -1.66 7.29 -3.24
CA HIS A 132 -2.93 8.00 -3.14
C HIS A 132 -3.26 8.40 -1.70
N SER A 133 -4.20 9.30 -1.54
CA SER A 133 -4.64 9.72 -0.22
C SER A 133 -5.51 8.67 0.47
N HIS A 134 -5.31 8.53 1.78
CA HIS A 134 -6.20 7.81 2.69
C HIS A 134 -7.05 8.76 3.56
N MET A 135 -7.13 10.05 3.18
CA MET A 135 -7.90 11.04 3.92
C MET A 135 -9.20 11.42 3.19
N GLY A 136 -10.33 11.21 3.87
CA GLY A 136 -11.64 11.66 3.39
C GLY A 136 -11.95 11.23 1.96
N LEU A 137 -12.26 12.19 1.09
CA LEU A 137 -12.57 11.98 -0.32
C LEU A 137 -11.48 12.55 -1.26
N GLN A 138 -10.26 12.76 -0.76
CA GLN A 138 -9.17 13.35 -1.53
C GLN A 138 -8.75 12.50 -2.73
N GLU A 139 -8.78 11.16 -2.60
CA GLU A 139 -8.48 10.25 -3.71
C GLU A 139 -9.47 10.44 -4.86
N THR A 140 -10.77 10.55 -4.58
CA THR A 140 -11.80 10.77 -5.59
C THR A 140 -11.70 12.14 -6.26
N GLN A 141 -10.93 13.06 -5.66
CA GLN A 141 -10.55 14.36 -6.23
C GLN A 141 -9.15 14.30 -6.88
N LEU A 142 -8.71 13.14 -7.29
CA LEU A 142 -7.47 12.85 -8.01
C LEU A 142 -6.18 13.08 -7.19
N MET A 143 -6.22 12.96 -5.87
CA MET A 143 -5.01 12.90 -5.04
C MET A 143 -4.38 11.52 -5.14
N ALA A 144 -3.87 11.23 -6.32
CA ALA A 144 -3.17 10.00 -6.65
C ALA A 144 -2.13 10.24 -7.75
N ALA A 145 -1.09 9.40 -7.80
CA ALA A 145 -0.03 9.48 -8.80
C ALA A 145 0.68 8.13 -8.96
N PRO A 146 1.31 7.86 -10.12
CA PRO A 146 2.08 6.65 -10.31
C PRO A 146 3.35 6.64 -9.45
N LEU A 147 3.75 5.46 -9.02
CA LEU A 147 4.97 5.17 -8.29
C LEU A 147 5.67 3.98 -8.94
N VAL A 148 6.70 4.24 -9.72
CA VAL A 148 7.45 3.21 -10.43
C VAL A 148 8.77 2.96 -9.73
N VAL A 149 9.02 1.71 -9.39
CA VAL A 149 10.30 1.25 -8.83
C VAL A 149 10.98 0.40 -9.89
N ARG A 150 12.18 0.78 -10.31
CA ARG A 150 12.95 0.08 -11.33
C ARG A 150 13.98 -0.86 -10.70
N ASP A 151 14.12 -2.03 -11.28
CA ASP A 151 15.23 -2.97 -11.06
C ASP A 151 16.21 -2.86 -12.25
N GLY A 152 17.00 -1.78 -12.29
CA GLY A 152 17.93 -1.48 -13.37
C GLY A 152 17.33 -0.64 -14.50
N GLU A 153 18.11 -0.48 -15.57
CA GLU A 153 17.75 0.36 -16.71
C GLU A 153 16.64 -0.28 -17.58
N PRO A 154 15.65 0.50 -18.02
CA PRO A 154 14.60 -0.01 -18.89
C PRO A 154 15.18 -0.44 -20.24
N GLN A 155 14.79 -1.62 -20.70
CA GLN A 155 15.24 -2.20 -21.97
C GLN A 155 14.45 -1.68 -23.18
N MET A 156 13.31 -1.03 -22.93
CA MET A 156 12.38 -0.51 -23.94
C MET A 156 11.85 0.85 -23.51
N GLN A 157 11.21 1.55 -24.44
CA GLN A 157 10.45 2.75 -24.09
C GLN A 157 9.30 2.42 -23.15
N GLU A 158 9.22 3.12 -22.02
CA GLU A 158 8.16 2.99 -21.04
C GLU A 158 7.19 4.18 -21.13
N ILE A 159 5.91 3.87 -21.11
CA ILE A 159 4.84 4.85 -20.98
C ILE A 159 4.01 4.47 -19.75
N VAL A 160 4.00 5.33 -18.74
CA VAL A 160 3.20 5.13 -17.52
C VAL A 160 1.84 5.78 -17.73
N VAL A 161 0.78 4.98 -17.60
CA VAL A 161 -0.61 5.44 -17.72
C VAL A 161 -1.33 5.13 -16.40
N LEU A 162 -1.87 6.18 -15.77
CA LEU A 162 -2.73 6.07 -14.60
C LEU A 162 -4.15 6.50 -14.99
N LEU A 163 -5.11 5.61 -14.85
CA LEU A 163 -6.51 5.86 -15.14
C LEU A 163 -7.23 6.35 -13.88
N HIS A 164 -8.05 7.39 -14.02
CA HIS A 164 -8.87 7.95 -12.95
C HIS A 164 -10.30 8.15 -13.42
N ASP A 165 -11.25 7.87 -12.56
CA ASP A 165 -12.61 8.39 -12.69
C ASP A 165 -12.64 9.86 -12.31
N PHE A 166 -13.44 10.65 -13.03
CA PHE A 166 -13.59 12.07 -12.78
C PHE A 166 -15.07 12.49 -12.87
N SER A 167 -15.48 13.36 -11.96
CA SER A 167 -16.78 14.03 -11.99
C SER A 167 -16.63 15.51 -11.69
N PHE A 168 -17.44 16.37 -12.35
CA PHE A 168 -17.59 17.77 -11.97
C PHE A 168 -18.48 17.96 -10.73
N THR A 169 -19.27 16.93 -10.39
CA THR A 169 -20.06 16.95 -9.15
C THR A 169 -19.12 16.70 -7.96
N PRO A 170 -19.18 17.52 -6.92
CA PRO A 170 -18.39 17.30 -5.71
C PRO A 170 -18.61 15.88 -5.14
N PRO A 171 -17.55 15.22 -4.67
CA PRO A 171 -17.66 13.84 -4.19
C PRO A 171 -18.57 13.71 -2.96
N GLU A 172 -18.71 14.76 -2.15
CA GLU A 172 -19.64 14.82 -1.01
C GLU A 172 -21.09 14.72 -1.47
N GLU A 173 -21.45 15.38 -2.57
CA GLU A 173 -22.79 15.31 -3.16
C GLU A 173 -23.08 13.93 -3.74
N ILE A 174 -22.10 13.34 -4.42
CA ILE A 174 -22.20 11.97 -4.94
C ILE A 174 -22.42 11.00 -3.78
N LEU A 175 -21.61 11.11 -2.73
CA LEU A 175 -21.72 10.25 -1.54
C LEU A 175 -23.06 10.44 -0.82
N ALA A 176 -23.54 11.68 -0.69
CA ALA A 176 -24.86 11.98 -0.11
C ALA A 176 -25.99 11.35 -0.93
N THR A 177 -25.91 11.44 -2.27
CA THR A 177 -26.88 10.83 -3.18
C THR A 177 -26.89 9.29 -3.04
N LEU A 178 -25.73 8.67 -2.99
CA LEU A 178 -25.61 7.22 -2.82
C LEU A 178 -26.19 6.76 -1.49
N LYS A 179 -25.91 7.49 -0.40
CA LYS A 179 -26.49 7.20 0.92
C LYS A 179 -27.99 7.45 0.98
N GLY A 180 -28.49 8.48 0.32
CA GLY A 180 -29.92 8.79 0.21
C GLY A 180 -30.67 7.79 -0.66
N SER A 181 -30.08 7.31 -1.77
CA SER A 181 -30.67 6.33 -2.67
C SER A 181 -30.81 4.94 -2.01
N GLY A 182 -29.92 4.61 -1.08
CA GLY A 182 -30.03 3.38 -0.29
C GLY A 182 -31.31 3.32 0.56
N ALA A 183 -31.84 4.47 0.98
CA ALA A 183 -33.12 4.55 1.69
C ALA A 183 -34.35 4.46 0.72
N ALA A 184 -34.19 4.87 -0.55
CA ALA A 184 -35.29 4.85 -1.53
C ALA A 184 -35.46 3.49 -2.23
N VAL A 185 -34.37 2.70 -2.38
CA VAL A 185 -34.43 1.35 -2.98
C VAL A 185 -35.03 0.31 -2.01
N ALA A 186 -35.01 0.59 -0.71
CA ALA A 186 -35.68 -0.27 0.29
C ALA A 186 -37.22 -0.22 0.20
N GLY A 187 -37.78 0.70 -0.60
CA GLY A 187 -39.24 0.87 -0.80
C GLY A 187 -39.83 0.22 -2.06
N SER A 188 -39.04 -0.30 -3.00
CA SER A 188 -39.54 -0.98 -4.22
C SER A 188 -39.12 -2.45 -4.23
N GLY A 189 -39.88 -3.26 -3.51
CA GLY A 189 -40.15 -4.67 -3.72
C GLY A 189 -39.03 -5.58 -4.22
N THR A 190 -37.95 -5.73 -3.48
CA THR A 190 -37.12 -6.92 -3.53
C THR A 190 -36.86 -7.38 -2.10
N ALA A 191 -37.03 -8.65 -1.81
CA ALA A 191 -36.99 -9.25 -0.49
C ALA A 191 -35.78 -8.78 0.33
N THR A 192 -36.01 -7.93 1.30
CA THR A 192 -35.08 -7.64 2.36
C THR A 192 -34.83 -8.94 3.12
N MET A 193 -33.57 -9.43 3.07
CA MET A 193 -33.14 -10.34 4.12
C MET A 193 -33.09 -9.55 5.40
N ASP A 194 -34.14 -9.72 6.22
CA ASP A 194 -34.25 -9.18 7.56
C ASP A 194 -33.18 -9.84 8.43
N MET A 195 -32.09 -9.13 8.66
CA MET A 195 -31.05 -9.52 9.64
C MET A 195 -31.40 -9.07 11.06
N GLY A 196 -32.66 -8.70 11.31
CA GLY A 196 -33.18 -8.28 12.61
C GLY A 196 -33.55 -9.41 13.59
N GLY A 197 -33.37 -10.68 13.22
CA GLY A 197 -33.80 -11.84 13.98
C GLY A 197 -32.81 -12.55 14.90
N MET A 198 -31.62 -11.98 15.15
CA MET A 198 -30.62 -12.65 16.00
C MET A 198 -30.47 -12.11 17.43
N ALA A 199 -31.46 -11.43 17.98
CA ALA A 199 -31.50 -11.09 19.38
C ALA A 199 -32.48 -12.03 20.09
N GLY A 200 -32.05 -13.25 20.47
CA GLY A 200 -32.90 -14.17 21.24
C GLY A 200 -32.60 -15.65 21.10
N MET A 201 -31.34 -16.08 21.00
CA MET A 201 -31.00 -17.48 21.20
C MET A 201 -30.56 -17.70 22.65
N ASP A 202 -31.49 -18.17 23.44
CA ASP A 202 -31.28 -18.72 24.79
C ASP A 202 -30.55 -20.07 24.67
N HIS A 203 -29.34 -20.17 25.22
CA HIS A 203 -28.50 -21.38 25.22
C HIS A 203 -28.79 -22.35 26.36
N SER A 204 -30.03 -22.42 26.87
CA SER A 204 -30.42 -23.40 27.89
C SER A 204 -31.23 -24.54 27.26
N GLY A 205 -30.57 -25.59 26.77
CA GLY A 205 -31.27 -26.79 26.41
C GLY A 205 -30.72 -27.63 25.26
N MET A 206 -29.50 -28.13 25.35
CA MET A 206 -29.08 -29.28 24.56
C MET A 206 -28.38 -30.32 25.41
N SER A 207 -29.22 -31.18 25.97
CA SER A 207 -28.80 -32.52 26.42
C SER A 207 -29.46 -33.56 25.50
N GLY A 208 -28.62 -34.27 24.77
CA GLY A 208 -28.82 -35.64 24.25
C GLY A 208 -29.95 -35.87 23.25
N ASN A 209 -29.62 -36.18 22.00
CA ASN A 209 -29.98 -37.50 21.45
C ASN A 209 -29.23 -37.77 20.12
N ASP A 210 -28.70 -38.98 20.08
CA ASP A 210 -28.06 -39.67 19.00
C ASP A 210 -29.10 -40.03 17.92
N SER A 211 -28.86 -39.68 16.63
CA SER A 211 -29.54 -40.34 15.50
C SER A 211 -28.75 -40.12 14.22
N THR A 212 -28.11 -41.17 13.75
CA THR A 212 -27.55 -41.40 12.42
C THR A 212 -28.60 -41.22 11.32
N ALA A 213 -28.36 -40.27 10.40
CA ALA A 213 -29.06 -40.23 9.11
C ALA A 213 -28.03 -40.00 7.97
N ALA A 214 -27.94 -40.97 7.07
CA ALA A 214 -27.05 -41.04 5.94
C ALA A 214 -27.40 -39.95 4.89
N MET A 215 -26.36 -39.29 4.36
CA MET A 215 -26.47 -38.41 3.19
C MET A 215 -26.44 -39.25 1.88
N PRO A 216 -27.27 -38.97 0.88
CA PRO A 216 -27.18 -39.61 -0.42
C PRO A 216 -26.01 -39.07 -1.25
N GLY A 217 -25.34 -39.97 -1.98
CA GLY A 217 -24.12 -39.78 -2.70
C GLY A 217 -24.15 -38.72 -3.79
N MET A 218 -23.07 -37.92 -3.89
CA MET A 218 -22.70 -37.19 -5.07
C MET A 218 -21.74 -38.04 -5.92
N ASP A 219 -22.22 -38.39 -7.11
CA ASP A 219 -21.45 -39.05 -8.16
C ASP A 219 -20.44 -38.09 -8.77
N MET A 220 -19.16 -38.35 -8.59
CA MET A 220 -18.05 -37.62 -9.20
C MET A 220 -17.64 -38.36 -10.47
N GLY A 221 -18.31 -38.02 -11.59
CA GLY A 221 -17.93 -38.49 -12.91
C GLY A 221 -16.49 -38.16 -13.28
N GLY A 222 -15.72 -39.19 -13.65
CA GLY A 222 -14.32 -39.15 -14.00
C GLY A 222 -13.99 -38.25 -15.19
N MET A 223 -12.95 -37.41 -15.05
CA MET A 223 -12.25 -36.82 -16.19
C MET A 223 -10.99 -37.61 -16.49
N ALA A 224 -10.99 -38.27 -17.64
CA ALA A 224 -9.85 -38.95 -18.19
C ALA A 224 -8.79 -37.95 -18.65
N MET A 225 -7.56 -38.12 -18.19
CA MET A 225 -6.37 -37.44 -18.71
C MET A 225 -5.96 -38.07 -20.03
N GLY A 226 -6.08 -37.35 -21.12
CA GLY A 226 -5.52 -37.72 -22.42
C GLY A 226 -4.00 -37.46 -22.41
N ALA A 227 -3.22 -38.50 -22.73
CA ALA A 227 -1.81 -38.38 -23.04
C ALA A 227 -1.65 -37.68 -24.40
N MET A 228 -0.72 -36.74 -24.50
CA MET A 228 -0.15 -36.27 -25.77
C MET A 228 1.26 -36.76 -25.90
N ASP A 229 1.50 -37.42 -27.04
CA ASP A 229 2.82 -37.72 -27.59
C ASP A 229 3.59 -36.47 -27.98
#